data_62c739861ea3e0782c886e84bf7bac56
#
_entry.id   62c739861ea3e0782c886e84bf7bac56
#
_cell.length_a   1.000
_cell.length_b   1.000
_cell.length_c   1.000
_cell.angle_alpha   90.00
_cell.angle_beta   90.00
_cell.angle_gamma   90.00
#
_symmetry.space_group_name_H-M   'P 1'
#
loop_
_entity.id
_entity.type
_entity.pdbx_description
1 polymer ?
#
loop_
_entity_poly.entity_id
_entity_poly.type
_entity_poly.pdbx_seq_one_letter_code
_entity_poly.pdbx_strand_id
1 'polypeptide(L)'
;MYRKYLVAVGAALAMGVVGVSGGAMAKVEGDTIILGSALSFTGKYAANGFHTQKGYDFAANRINEMGGVKVGGKSYKIAVKYYDDESQGSRAAQLAERLINQDGVEFMLGPYSTGMTKAIAPVTEKYKIPMVEAEGASRALFTQGYKYMFAVLSTSEFYLAPILDLVAERARAEGKSPSDIRIGMAFEGDGFSLDVKAGVVDVAKKHNMKIVIDDMLPADLSDMSATLTKFKALKPDVLLVSGHDKGAATAARQMEEMQIQAPYVGITHCEASKMPEKFPKGATGVLCPTQWLPGIPNKDNYFGNASKFNQDVLKAYPEYKDIPYQLTQAAAAVLVFKDAFERANSFDKDAVRDALAATDMDTFYGSIKFAPEGNNTAKPMFYRQIDANGKYQPVVSSDNIKIRNVAY
;
A
#
# COMPACT_ATOMS: atom_id res chain seq x y z
N MET A 1 95.66 -13.60 14.52
CA MET A 1 94.32 -13.85 15.13
C MET A 1 93.25 -13.53 14.09
N TYR A 2 92.72 -14.55 13.44
CA TYR A 2 91.72 -14.43 12.38
C TYR A 2 90.35 -14.74 12.94
N ARG A 3 89.41 -13.83 12.83
CA ARG A 3 87.97 -14.03 13.08
C ARG A 3 87.19 -14.08 11.76
N LYS A 4 86.64 -15.28 11.49
CA LYS A 4 85.81 -15.53 10.32
C LYS A 4 84.39 -14.94 10.53
N TYR A 5 83.87 -14.18 9.57
CA TYR A 5 82.48 -13.78 9.53
C TYR A 5 81.68 -14.77 8.69
N LEU A 6 80.62 -15.38 9.28
CA LEU A 6 79.66 -16.17 8.60
C LEU A 6 78.56 -15.19 8.13
N VAL A 7 78.28 -15.20 6.83
CA VAL A 7 77.12 -14.49 6.20
C VAL A 7 75.96 -15.48 6.18
N ALA A 8 74.88 -15.16 6.91
CA ALA A 8 73.64 -15.91 6.86
C ALA A 8 72.71 -15.24 5.82
N VAL A 9 72.36 -16.00 4.78
CA VAL A 9 71.38 -15.58 3.77
C VAL A 9 69.98 -15.93 4.34
N GLY A 10 69.22 -14.91 4.71
CA GLY A 10 67.81 -15.07 5.12
C GLY A 10 66.89 -15.03 3.90
N ALA A 11 66.21 -16.13 3.60
CA ALA A 11 65.15 -16.17 2.61
C ALA A 11 63.88 -15.58 3.24
N ALA A 12 63.41 -14.44 2.77
CA ALA A 12 62.14 -13.85 3.14
C ALA A 12 61.01 -14.55 2.35
N LEU A 13 60.21 -15.38 3.02
CA LEU A 13 58.93 -15.85 2.51
C LEU A 13 57.93 -14.68 2.59
N ALA A 14 57.57 -14.13 1.45
CA ALA A 14 56.42 -13.22 1.32
C ALA A 14 55.12 -14.06 1.41
N MET A 15 54.49 -14.11 2.58
CA MET A 15 53.09 -14.55 2.69
C MET A 15 52.19 -13.50 2.10
N GLY A 16 51.63 -13.77 0.93
CA GLY A 16 50.58 -12.99 0.33
C GLY A 16 49.31 -13.14 1.18
N VAL A 17 48.95 -12.07 1.92
CA VAL A 17 47.63 -11.96 2.55
C VAL A 17 46.65 -11.74 1.43
N VAL A 18 45.95 -12.79 1.01
CA VAL A 18 44.72 -12.65 0.20
C VAL A 18 43.69 -11.99 1.11
N GLY A 19 43.54 -10.68 0.94
CA GLY A 19 42.46 -9.92 1.56
C GLY A 19 41.16 -10.44 1.03
N VAL A 20 40.48 -11.31 1.76
CA VAL A 20 39.06 -11.55 1.56
C VAL A 20 38.37 -10.22 1.90
N SER A 21 37.99 -9.49 0.88
CA SER A 21 37.05 -8.37 1.02
C SER A 21 35.75 -8.97 1.57
N GLY A 22 35.60 -8.94 2.89
CA GLY A 22 34.33 -9.21 3.56
C GLY A 22 33.35 -8.15 3.10
N GLY A 23 32.56 -8.43 2.06
CA GLY A 23 31.35 -7.69 1.78
C GLY A 23 30.55 -7.67 3.09
N ALA A 24 30.09 -6.49 3.51
CA ALA A 24 29.18 -6.36 4.62
C ALA A 24 27.99 -7.29 4.35
N MET A 25 27.91 -8.39 5.12
CA MET A 25 26.78 -9.30 5.01
C MET A 25 25.57 -8.61 5.64
N ALA A 26 24.48 -8.54 4.92
CA ALA A 26 23.16 -8.15 5.42
C ALA A 26 22.96 -8.75 6.82
N LYS A 27 22.26 -8.03 7.71
CA LYS A 27 22.03 -8.54 9.05
C LYS A 27 21.13 -9.76 9.02
N VAL A 28 21.73 -10.88 8.70
CA VAL A 28 21.19 -12.20 8.96
C VAL A 28 21.60 -12.57 10.38
N GLU A 29 20.66 -12.56 11.31
CA GLU A 29 20.92 -13.04 12.67
C GLU A 29 20.77 -14.56 12.70
N GLY A 30 21.90 -15.26 12.67
CA GLY A 30 21.91 -16.73 12.57
C GLY A 30 21.36 -17.22 11.23
N ASP A 31 20.14 -17.75 11.21
CA ASP A 31 19.39 -18.21 10.04
C ASP A 31 18.22 -17.31 9.65
N THR A 32 18.15 -16.07 10.18
CA THR A 32 16.98 -15.20 10.06
C THR A 32 17.32 -13.86 9.41
N ILE A 33 16.64 -13.52 8.34
CA ILE A 33 16.67 -12.22 7.66
C ILE A 33 15.77 -11.27 8.44
N ILE A 34 16.31 -10.13 8.90
CA ILE A 34 15.54 -9.12 9.62
C ILE A 34 15.13 -8.02 8.64
N LEU A 35 13.82 -7.90 8.38
CA LEU A 35 13.24 -6.75 7.68
C LEU A 35 12.87 -5.67 8.70
N GLY A 36 13.10 -4.41 8.41
CA GLY A 36 12.72 -3.31 9.30
C GLY A 36 11.45 -2.61 8.83
N SER A 37 10.63 -2.12 9.76
CA SER A 37 9.51 -1.24 9.45
C SER A 37 9.27 -0.24 10.58
N ALA A 38 9.24 1.06 10.26
CA ALA A 38 8.65 2.05 11.13
C ALA A 38 7.18 2.18 10.73
N LEU A 39 6.26 1.77 11.61
CA LEU A 39 4.84 1.59 11.29
C LEU A 39 3.97 2.22 12.37
N SER A 40 2.83 2.79 11.99
CA SER A 40 1.95 3.49 12.92
C SER A 40 1.15 2.50 13.78
N PHE A 41 1.49 2.38 15.05
CA PHE A 41 0.70 1.63 16.05
C PHE A 41 -0.12 2.54 16.96
N THR A 42 0.21 3.83 16.95
CA THR A 42 -0.56 4.87 17.63
C THR A 42 -0.84 6.04 16.70
N GLY A 43 -1.70 6.99 17.13
CA GLY A 43 -2.09 8.14 16.31
C GLY A 43 -3.19 7.83 15.28
N LYS A 44 -3.33 8.71 14.29
CA LYS A 44 -4.47 8.66 13.34
C LYS A 44 -4.45 7.45 12.41
N TYR A 45 -3.30 6.83 12.19
CA TYR A 45 -3.12 5.71 11.27
C TYR A 45 -3.05 4.34 11.96
N ALA A 46 -3.25 4.28 13.29
CA ALA A 46 -3.05 3.06 14.07
C ALA A 46 -3.85 1.86 13.54
N ALA A 47 -5.12 2.05 13.17
CA ALA A 47 -5.95 0.97 12.65
C ALA A 47 -5.34 0.33 11.38
N ASN A 48 -4.91 1.17 10.43
CA ASN A 48 -4.29 0.69 9.20
C ASN A 48 -2.90 0.10 9.45
N GLY A 49 -2.11 0.70 10.35
CA GLY A 49 -0.82 0.16 10.77
C GLY A 49 -0.93 -1.26 11.33
N PHE A 50 -1.95 -1.54 12.15
CA PHE A 50 -2.21 -2.90 12.62
C PHE A 50 -2.63 -3.86 11.50
N HIS A 51 -3.39 -3.40 10.50
CA HIS A 51 -3.71 -4.24 9.33
C HIS A 51 -2.47 -4.57 8.52
N THR A 52 -1.60 -3.59 8.30
CA THR A 52 -0.32 -3.75 7.60
C THR A 52 0.60 -4.71 8.36
N GLN A 53 0.75 -4.54 9.69
CA GLN A 53 1.53 -5.47 10.52
C GLN A 53 1.05 -6.92 10.37
N LYS A 54 -0.26 -7.15 10.50
CA LYS A 54 -0.83 -8.50 10.35
C LYS A 54 -0.52 -9.12 8.99
N GLY A 55 -0.51 -8.31 7.93
CA GLY A 55 -0.12 -8.76 6.59
C GLY A 55 1.35 -9.17 6.53
N TYR A 56 2.25 -8.34 7.05
CA TYR A 56 3.68 -8.64 7.10
C TYR A 56 3.95 -9.91 7.92
N ASP A 57 3.39 -10.00 9.13
CA ASP A 57 3.60 -11.14 10.03
C ASP A 57 3.00 -12.43 9.46
N PHE A 58 1.80 -12.36 8.88
CA PHE A 58 1.17 -13.51 8.24
C PHE A 58 2.01 -14.09 7.11
N ALA A 59 2.53 -13.22 6.24
CA ALA A 59 3.35 -13.65 5.12
C ALA A 59 4.71 -14.19 5.57
N ALA A 60 5.40 -13.52 6.50
CA ALA A 60 6.66 -13.99 7.05
C ALA A 60 6.52 -15.38 7.69
N ASN A 61 5.49 -15.57 8.53
CA ASN A 61 5.20 -16.85 9.16
C ASN A 61 4.92 -17.94 8.12
N ARG A 62 4.08 -17.67 7.12
CA ARG A 62 3.75 -18.64 6.07
C ARG A 62 4.97 -19.04 5.24
N ILE A 63 5.81 -18.08 4.86
CA ILE A 63 7.06 -18.35 4.14
C ILE A 63 7.99 -19.23 5.00
N ASN A 64 8.12 -18.94 6.29
CA ASN A 64 8.93 -19.70 7.24
C ASN A 64 8.44 -21.14 7.40
N GLU A 65 7.13 -21.36 7.52
CA GLU A 65 6.49 -22.68 7.57
C GLU A 65 6.77 -23.51 6.32
N MET A 66 6.88 -22.87 5.15
CA MET A 66 7.15 -23.51 3.87
C MET A 66 8.65 -23.70 3.57
N GLY A 67 9.53 -23.52 4.55
CA GLY A 67 10.97 -23.74 4.43
C GLY A 67 11.82 -22.48 4.22
N GLY A 68 11.21 -21.30 4.37
CA GLY A 68 11.90 -19.99 4.35
C GLY A 68 12.34 -19.54 2.97
N VAL A 69 13.37 -18.70 2.94
CA VAL A 69 14.02 -18.10 1.77
C VAL A 69 15.29 -18.87 1.44
N LYS A 70 15.47 -19.26 0.18
CA LYS A 70 16.64 -20.04 -0.26
C LYS A 70 17.69 -19.14 -0.90
N VAL A 71 18.83 -19.00 -0.25
CA VAL A 71 19.98 -18.22 -0.75
C VAL A 71 21.28 -19.00 -0.53
N GLY A 72 22.11 -19.11 -1.56
CA GLY A 72 23.41 -19.81 -1.46
C GLY A 72 23.30 -21.28 -1.04
N GLY A 73 22.19 -21.96 -1.37
CA GLY A 73 21.92 -23.34 -0.97
C GLY A 73 21.49 -23.54 0.48
N LYS A 74 21.26 -22.46 1.22
CA LYS A 74 20.76 -22.46 2.60
C LYS A 74 19.35 -21.87 2.66
N SER A 75 18.58 -22.28 3.68
CA SER A 75 17.26 -21.73 3.99
C SER A 75 17.36 -20.76 5.15
N TYR A 76 16.67 -19.62 5.00
CA TYR A 76 16.61 -18.54 5.99
C TYR A 76 15.17 -18.23 6.34
N LYS A 77 14.92 -17.90 7.60
CA LYS A 77 13.64 -17.37 8.06
C LYS A 77 13.54 -15.87 7.78
N ILE A 78 12.33 -15.34 7.78
CA ILE A 78 12.06 -13.91 7.79
C ILE A 78 11.49 -13.53 9.15
N ALA A 79 11.97 -12.43 9.72
CA ALA A 79 11.34 -11.75 10.85
C ALA A 79 11.25 -10.25 10.55
N VAL A 80 10.27 -9.58 11.15
CA VAL A 80 10.09 -8.13 10.98
C VAL A 80 10.33 -7.44 12.32
N LYS A 81 11.19 -6.42 12.30
CA LYS A 81 11.45 -5.54 13.43
C LYS A 81 10.68 -4.24 13.26
N TYR A 82 9.83 -3.94 14.23
CA TYR A 82 8.95 -2.77 14.19
C TYR A 82 9.37 -1.70 15.18
N TYR A 83 9.08 -0.45 14.79
CA TYR A 83 9.01 0.70 15.69
C TYR A 83 7.73 1.49 15.41
N ASP A 84 7.13 2.05 16.47
CA ASP A 84 5.95 2.92 16.36
C ASP A 84 6.35 4.33 15.93
N ASP A 85 5.91 4.75 14.75
CA ASP A 85 6.13 6.10 14.22
C ASP A 85 5.12 7.13 14.75
N GLU A 86 4.14 6.70 15.55
CA GLU A 86 3.10 7.54 16.16
C GLU A 86 2.30 8.35 15.13
N SER A 87 2.24 7.87 13.87
CA SER A 87 1.65 8.58 12.74
C SER A 87 2.30 9.94 12.44
N GLN A 88 3.60 10.07 12.73
CA GLN A 88 4.38 11.29 12.54
C GLN A 88 5.55 11.06 11.58
N GLY A 89 5.57 11.78 10.45
CA GLY A 89 6.59 11.60 9.41
C GLY A 89 8.02 11.86 9.88
N SER A 90 8.25 12.88 10.73
CA SER A 90 9.58 13.15 11.29
C SER A 90 10.08 11.99 12.16
N ARG A 91 9.17 11.38 12.96
CA ARG A 91 9.50 10.23 13.78
C ARG A 91 9.75 8.98 12.91
N ALA A 92 8.92 8.77 11.88
CA ALA A 92 9.12 7.68 10.92
C ALA A 92 10.52 7.73 10.28
N ALA A 93 10.97 8.90 9.82
CA ALA A 93 12.31 9.08 9.28
C ALA A 93 13.42 8.79 10.30
N GLN A 94 13.30 9.29 11.54
CA GLN A 94 14.25 9.02 12.63
C GLN A 94 14.34 7.51 12.96
N LEU A 95 13.19 6.83 12.98
CA LEU A 95 13.13 5.40 13.25
C LEU A 95 13.69 4.56 12.09
N ALA A 96 13.52 5.00 10.85
CA ALA A 96 14.18 4.39 9.70
C ALA A 96 15.72 4.52 9.82
N GLU A 97 16.24 5.71 10.16
CA GLU A 97 17.67 5.88 10.45
C GLU A 97 18.16 5.00 11.60
N ARG A 98 17.36 4.84 12.65
CA ARG A 98 17.67 3.96 13.77
C ARG A 98 17.74 2.48 13.34
N LEU A 99 16.72 2.00 12.60
CA LEU A 99 16.70 0.64 12.06
C LEU A 99 17.96 0.34 11.24
N ILE A 100 18.38 1.29 10.41
CA ILE A 100 19.55 1.14 9.54
C ILE A 100 20.86 1.22 10.34
N ASN A 101 21.06 2.30 11.12
CA ASN A 101 22.37 2.61 11.70
C ASN A 101 22.64 1.96 13.05
N GLN A 102 21.60 1.65 13.84
CA GLN A 102 21.75 1.05 15.17
C GLN A 102 21.38 -0.43 15.16
N ASP A 103 20.32 -0.80 14.46
CA ASP A 103 19.87 -2.19 14.41
C ASP A 103 20.48 -2.96 13.22
N GLY A 104 21.15 -2.27 12.28
CA GLY A 104 21.84 -2.88 11.14
C GLY A 104 20.90 -3.48 10.10
N VAL A 105 19.65 -2.98 9.99
CA VAL A 105 18.68 -3.43 8.99
C VAL A 105 19.15 -2.99 7.60
N GLU A 106 19.12 -3.90 6.64
CA GLU A 106 19.53 -3.66 5.25
C GLU A 106 18.41 -3.82 4.24
N PHE A 107 17.20 -4.21 4.70
CA PHE A 107 15.99 -4.32 3.88
C PHE A 107 14.79 -3.80 4.67
N MET A 108 13.95 -2.95 4.07
CA MET A 108 12.83 -2.35 4.76
C MET A 108 11.50 -2.67 4.09
N LEU A 109 10.51 -2.96 4.91
CA LEU A 109 9.10 -2.89 4.52
C LEU A 109 8.60 -1.47 4.76
N GLY A 110 7.75 -0.99 3.87
CA GLY A 110 7.21 0.38 3.94
C GLY A 110 6.36 0.63 5.18
N PRO A 111 6.18 1.92 5.53
CA PRO A 111 5.23 2.36 6.55
C PRO A 111 3.80 2.38 6.00
N TYR A 112 2.82 2.72 6.85
CA TYR A 112 1.50 3.08 6.36
C TYR A 112 1.43 4.55 5.97
N SER A 113 0.79 4.80 4.83
CA SER A 113 0.44 6.05 4.16
C SER A 113 1.54 6.71 3.32
N THR A 114 1.08 7.46 2.31
CA THR A 114 1.93 8.32 1.46
C THR A 114 2.79 9.28 2.29
N GLY A 115 2.23 9.87 3.35
CA GLY A 115 2.96 10.82 4.20
C GLY A 115 4.15 10.22 4.92
N MET A 116 3.99 9.02 5.47
CA MET A 116 5.06 8.29 6.15
C MET A 116 6.11 7.78 5.14
N THR A 117 5.65 7.23 4.00
CA THR A 117 6.56 6.80 2.91
C THR A 117 7.40 7.96 2.38
N LYS A 118 6.79 9.14 2.18
CA LYS A 118 7.51 10.36 1.77
C LYS A 118 8.60 10.76 2.76
N ALA A 119 8.40 10.49 4.04
CA ALA A 119 9.40 10.80 5.07
C ALA A 119 10.54 9.77 5.11
N ILE A 120 10.24 8.49 4.87
CA ILE A 120 11.21 7.38 4.96
C ILE A 120 12.01 7.21 3.65
N ALA A 121 11.41 7.38 2.49
CA ALA A 121 12.04 7.13 1.20
C ALA A 121 13.38 7.86 0.98
N PRO A 122 13.55 9.15 1.38
CA PRO A 122 14.87 9.79 1.30
C PRO A 122 15.93 9.13 2.19
N VAL A 123 15.52 8.55 3.31
CA VAL A 123 16.43 7.85 4.24
C VAL A 123 16.90 6.55 3.61
N THR A 124 15.98 5.71 3.12
CA THR A 124 16.32 4.44 2.47
C THR A 124 17.17 4.67 1.21
N GLU A 125 16.86 5.69 0.42
CA GLU A 125 17.65 6.08 -0.75
C GLU A 125 19.08 6.49 -0.37
N LYS A 126 19.24 7.37 0.64
CA LYS A 126 20.56 7.83 1.15
C LYS A 126 21.46 6.67 1.55
N TYR A 127 20.90 5.66 2.22
CA TYR A 127 21.66 4.50 2.73
C TYR A 127 21.67 3.31 1.76
N LYS A 128 21.06 3.47 0.57
CA LYS A 128 20.90 2.40 -0.42
C LYS A 128 20.25 1.14 0.18
N ILE A 129 19.16 1.33 0.90
CA ILE A 129 18.39 0.26 1.52
C ILE A 129 17.16 -0.03 0.66
N PRO A 130 17.08 -1.21 0.02
CA PRO A 130 15.87 -1.61 -0.69
C PRO A 130 14.66 -1.59 0.24
N MET A 131 13.61 -0.89 -0.18
CA MET A 131 12.34 -0.81 0.52
C MET A 131 11.22 -1.29 -0.41
N VAL A 132 10.44 -2.27 0.04
CA VAL A 132 9.20 -2.66 -0.62
C VAL A 132 8.03 -2.04 0.12
N GLU A 133 7.37 -1.12 -0.56
CA GLU A 133 6.26 -0.31 -0.07
C GLU A 133 4.93 -0.99 -0.40
N ALA A 134 4.02 -1.02 0.55
CA ALA A 134 2.69 -1.59 0.40
C ALA A 134 1.56 -0.58 0.57
N GLU A 135 1.83 0.63 1.11
CA GLU A 135 0.77 1.52 1.59
C GLU A 135 0.89 2.97 1.10
N GLY A 136 2.04 3.35 0.56
CA GLY A 136 2.30 4.67 0.00
C GLY A 136 1.84 4.77 -1.45
N ALA A 137 0.62 5.23 -1.69
CA ALA A 137 -0.02 5.13 -2.99
C ALA A 137 0.19 6.33 -3.92
N SER A 138 0.64 7.50 -3.44
CA SER A 138 0.74 8.68 -4.32
C SER A 138 1.77 8.50 -5.43
N ARG A 139 1.37 8.76 -6.69
CA ARG A 139 2.29 8.77 -7.84
C ARG A 139 3.43 9.77 -7.67
N ALA A 140 3.25 10.82 -6.86
CA ALA A 140 4.31 11.78 -6.58
C ALA A 140 5.52 11.17 -5.88
N LEU A 141 5.38 10.03 -5.21
CA LEU A 141 6.50 9.27 -4.64
C LEU A 141 7.44 8.74 -5.72
N PHE A 142 6.91 8.37 -6.87
CA PHE A 142 7.62 7.73 -7.98
C PHE A 142 8.20 8.73 -8.99
N THR A 143 8.00 10.03 -8.79
CA THR A 143 8.59 11.10 -9.60
C THR A 143 9.84 11.71 -8.99
N GLN A 144 10.28 11.22 -7.82
CA GLN A 144 11.44 11.74 -7.08
C GLN A 144 12.79 11.17 -7.56
N GLY A 145 12.76 10.16 -8.41
CA GLY A 145 13.97 9.50 -8.92
C GLY A 145 14.60 8.49 -7.97
N TYR A 146 13.88 8.04 -6.93
CA TYR A 146 14.35 6.98 -6.03
C TYR A 146 14.63 5.68 -6.78
N LYS A 147 15.71 4.99 -6.38
CA LYS A 147 16.14 3.73 -6.98
C LYS A 147 15.96 2.52 -6.06
N TYR A 148 15.74 2.77 -4.79
CA TYR A 148 15.65 1.75 -3.75
C TYR A 148 14.24 1.60 -3.17
N MET A 149 13.21 2.23 -3.77
CA MET A 149 11.82 2.13 -3.36
C MET A 149 10.98 1.45 -4.45
N PHE A 150 10.23 0.42 -4.07
CA PHE A 150 9.34 -0.35 -4.93
C PHE A 150 7.98 -0.51 -4.26
N ALA A 151 6.88 -0.30 -4.98
CA ALA A 151 5.54 -0.36 -4.41
C ALA A 151 4.66 -1.39 -5.11
N VAL A 152 4.06 -2.30 -4.34
CA VAL A 152 3.23 -3.41 -4.88
C VAL A 152 1.82 -3.00 -5.27
N LEU A 153 1.36 -1.82 -4.84
CA LEU A 153 -0.02 -1.34 -5.01
C LEU A 153 -0.20 -0.48 -6.25
N SER A 154 -1.46 -0.28 -6.65
CA SER A 154 -1.83 0.72 -7.67
C SER A 154 -1.76 2.12 -7.07
N THR A 155 -1.38 3.10 -7.88
CA THR A 155 -1.24 4.50 -7.45
C THR A 155 -2.58 5.19 -7.21
N SER A 156 -2.56 6.24 -6.40
CA SER A 156 -3.79 6.81 -5.79
C SER A 156 -4.70 7.54 -6.76
N GLU A 157 -4.22 8.01 -7.91
CA GLU A 157 -5.06 8.61 -8.95
C GLU A 157 -6.13 7.67 -9.48
N PHE A 158 -5.94 6.35 -9.33
CA PHE A 158 -6.91 5.35 -9.76
C PHE A 158 -7.97 4.98 -8.71
N TYR A 159 -7.93 5.57 -7.51
CA TYR A 159 -8.87 5.17 -6.45
C TYR A 159 -10.32 5.60 -6.75
N LEU A 160 -10.58 6.87 -7.01
CA LEU A 160 -11.96 7.34 -7.25
C LEU A 160 -12.25 7.72 -8.71
N ALA A 161 -11.22 7.97 -9.50
CA ALA A 161 -11.36 8.41 -10.88
C ALA A 161 -12.15 7.41 -11.77
N PRO A 162 -11.91 6.09 -11.74
CA PRO A 162 -12.67 5.14 -12.55
C PRO A 162 -14.15 5.02 -12.17
N ILE A 163 -14.57 5.48 -10.97
CA ILE A 163 -16.00 5.58 -10.64
C ILE A 163 -16.69 6.53 -11.62
N LEU A 164 -16.02 7.60 -12.05
CA LEU A 164 -16.59 8.53 -13.04
C LEU A 164 -16.67 7.90 -14.44
N ASP A 165 -15.75 7.01 -14.82
CA ASP A 165 -15.86 6.23 -16.06
C ASP A 165 -17.11 5.34 -16.02
N LEU A 166 -17.32 4.61 -14.90
CA LEU A 166 -18.50 3.77 -14.70
C LEU A 166 -19.82 4.58 -14.73
N VAL A 167 -19.84 5.76 -14.09
CA VAL A 167 -21.00 6.66 -14.11
C VAL A 167 -21.24 7.21 -15.52
N ALA A 168 -20.18 7.54 -16.27
CA ALA A 168 -20.27 7.98 -17.67
C ALA A 168 -20.86 6.91 -18.57
N GLU A 169 -20.41 5.66 -18.43
CA GLU A 169 -20.95 4.51 -19.16
C GLU A 169 -22.43 4.30 -18.85
N ARG A 170 -22.80 4.36 -17.58
CA ARG A 170 -24.20 4.24 -17.14
C ARG A 170 -25.07 5.36 -17.70
N ALA A 171 -24.61 6.61 -17.69
CA ALA A 171 -25.35 7.74 -18.27
C ALA A 171 -25.59 7.51 -19.76
N ARG A 172 -24.59 7.07 -20.53
CA ARG A 172 -24.73 6.75 -21.95
C ARG A 172 -25.77 5.64 -22.22
N ALA A 173 -25.71 4.57 -21.40
CA ALA A 173 -26.65 3.45 -21.49
C ALA A 173 -28.08 3.90 -21.21
N GLU A 174 -28.29 4.95 -20.41
CA GLU A 174 -29.59 5.58 -20.14
C GLU A 174 -29.96 6.70 -21.15
N GLY A 175 -29.18 6.91 -22.21
CA GLY A 175 -29.41 7.96 -23.22
C GLY A 175 -29.10 9.38 -22.74
N LYS A 176 -28.34 9.52 -21.64
CA LYS A 176 -27.89 10.79 -21.05
C LYS A 176 -26.48 11.14 -21.49
N SER A 177 -26.16 12.44 -21.54
CA SER A 177 -24.79 12.90 -21.78
C SER A 177 -23.95 12.83 -20.47
N PRO A 178 -22.75 12.27 -20.48
CA PRO A 178 -21.87 12.39 -19.33
C PRO A 178 -21.55 13.83 -18.93
N SER A 179 -21.62 14.80 -19.87
CA SER A 179 -21.40 16.23 -19.59
C SER A 179 -22.45 16.86 -18.66
N ASP A 180 -23.61 16.20 -18.49
CA ASP A 180 -24.65 16.66 -17.58
C ASP A 180 -24.38 16.25 -16.13
N ILE A 181 -23.45 15.31 -15.90
CA ILE A 181 -23.10 14.83 -14.58
C ILE A 181 -22.36 15.92 -13.80
N ARG A 182 -22.82 16.14 -12.57
CA ARG A 182 -22.30 17.14 -11.64
C ARG A 182 -21.65 16.44 -10.45
N ILE A 183 -20.44 16.86 -10.10
CA ILE A 183 -19.59 16.21 -9.09
C ILE A 183 -19.39 17.14 -7.91
N GLY A 184 -19.55 16.62 -6.70
CA GLY A 184 -19.10 17.22 -5.46
C GLY A 184 -17.94 16.42 -4.87
N MET A 185 -16.89 17.12 -4.42
CA MET A 185 -15.69 16.53 -3.83
C MET A 185 -15.46 17.08 -2.43
N ALA A 186 -15.04 16.18 -1.50
CA ALA A 186 -14.60 16.48 -0.15
C ALA A 186 -13.32 15.66 0.14
N PHE A 187 -12.15 16.25 0.01
CA PHE A 187 -10.88 15.57 0.08
C PHE A 187 -10.01 16.08 1.21
N GLU A 188 -9.32 15.17 1.93
CA GLU A 188 -8.28 15.56 2.89
C GLU A 188 -7.13 16.31 2.20
N GLY A 189 -6.54 17.27 2.91
CA GLY A 189 -5.38 18.03 2.43
C GLY A 189 -4.06 17.28 2.63
N ASP A 190 -3.98 16.02 2.23
CA ASP A 190 -2.76 15.21 2.30
C ASP A 190 -2.29 14.73 0.93
N GLY A 191 -1.06 14.19 0.87
CA GLY A 191 -0.44 13.80 -0.41
C GLY A 191 -1.18 12.66 -1.14
N PHE A 192 -1.85 11.77 -0.40
CA PHE A 192 -2.68 10.71 -0.99
C PHE A 192 -3.93 11.29 -1.64
N SER A 193 -4.72 12.06 -0.88
CA SER A 193 -5.99 12.61 -1.37
C SER A 193 -5.81 13.67 -2.45
N LEU A 194 -4.70 14.43 -2.43
CA LEU A 194 -4.34 15.35 -3.52
C LEU A 194 -4.14 14.63 -4.85
N ASP A 195 -3.54 13.45 -4.82
CA ASP A 195 -3.32 12.65 -6.02
C ASP A 195 -4.61 11.95 -6.48
N VAL A 196 -5.43 11.44 -5.54
CA VAL A 196 -6.79 10.97 -5.85
C VAL A 196 -7.60 12.07 -6.55
N LYS A 197 -7.53 13.32 -6.05
CA LYS A 197 -8.17 14.48 -6.67
C LYS A 197 -7.69 14.70 -8.11
N ALA A 198 -6.38 14.63 -8.34
CA ALA A 198 -5.82 14.81 -9.67
C ALA A 198 -6.41 13.79 -10.66
N GLY A 199 -6.48 12.51 -10.28
CA GLY A 199 -7.12 11.49 -11.11
C GLY A 199 -8.60 11.75 -11.39
N VAL A 200 -9.35 12.18 -10.37
CA VAL A 200 -10.77 12.56 -10.54
C VAL A 200 -10.94 13.73 -11.51
N VAL A 201 -10.12 14.77 -11.40
CA VAL A 201 -10.15 15.94 -12.29
C VAL A 201 -9.84 15.54 -13.73
N ASP A 202 -8.85 14.66 -13.94
CA ASP A 202 -8.47 14.19 -15.28
C ASP A 202 -9.64 13.43 -15.96
N VAL A 203 -10.31 12.53 -15.23
CA VAL A 203 -11.44 11.77 -15.77
C VAL A 203 -12.70 12.64 -15.91
N ALA A 204 -12.97 13.55 -14.98
CA ALA A 204 -14.05 14.52 -15.13
C ALA A 204 -13.88 15.36 -16.41
N LYS A 205 -12.66 15.82 -16.70
CA LYS A 205 -12.32 16.53 -17.93
C LYS A 205 -12.48 15.66 -19.17
N LYS A 206 -12.02 14.40 -19.13
CA LYS A 206 -12.20 13.42 -20.23
C LYS A 206 -13.65 13.29 -20.68
N HIS A 207 -14.59 13.32 -19.73
CA HIS A 207 -16.01 13.18 -19.99
C HIS A 207 -16.78 14.50 -20.03
N ASN A 208 -16.12 15.65 -19.92
CA ASN A 208 -16.71 16.98 -19.81
C ASN A 208 -17.70 17.12 -18.64
N MET A 209 -17.53 16.36 -17.56
CA MET A 209 -18.32 16.44 -16.33
C MET A 209 -18.01 17.73 -15.58
N LYS A 210 -18.98 18.22 -14.78
CA LYS A 210 -18.85 19.49 -14.06
C LYS A 210 -18.56 19.28 -12.58
N ILE A 211 -17.38 19.68 -12.11
CA ILE A 211 -17.07 19.75 -10.69
C ILE A 211 -17.72 21.03 -10.14
N VAL A 212 -18.72 20.87 -9.27
CA VAL A 212 -19.52 21.98 -8.71
C VAL A 212 -19.23 22.24 -7.24
N ILE A 213 -18.59 21.29 -6.55
CA ILE A 213 -18.04 21.43 -5.21
C ILE A 213 -16.63 20.86 -5.24
N ASP A 214 -15.64 21.64 -4.84
CA ASP A 214 -14.23 21.25 -4.78
C ASP A 214 -13.66 21.67 -3.42
N ASP A 215 -14.02 20.94 -2.38
CA ASP A 215 -13.62 21.26 -1.01
C ASP A 215 -12.39 20.44 -0.60
N MET A 216 -11.36 21.16 -0.17
CA MET A 216 -10.21 20.59 0.52
C MET A 216 -10.44 20.73 2.03
N LEU A 217 -10.43 19.61 2.72
CA LEU A 217 -10.68 19.51 4.16
C LEU A 217 -9.36 19.35 4.94
N PRO A 218 -9.35 19.65 6.24
CA PRO A 218 -8.19 19.34 7.07
C PRO A 218 -7.75 17.89 6.97
N ALA A 219 -6.46 17.61 7.14
CA ALA A 219 -5.86 16.30 6.95
C ALA A 219 -6.33 15.20 7.93
N ASP A 220 -7.26 15.48 8.82
CA ASP A 220 -7.90 14.52 9.72
C ASP A 220 -9.37 14.22 9.35
N LEU A 221 -9.91 14.94 8.38
CA LEU A 221 -11.31 14.89 7.91
C LEU A 221 -12.31 14.64 9.07
N SER A 222 -12.23 15.47 10.10
CA SER A 222 -13.07 15.33 11.30
C SER A 222 -14.47 15.89 11.13
N ASP A 223 -14.66 16.82 10.16
CA ASP A 223 -15.95 17.43 9.82
C ASP A 223 -16.04 17.79 8.33
N MET A 224 -17.15 17.43 7.69
CA MET A 224 -17.48 17.79 6.32
C MET A 224 -18.91 18.39 6.20
N SER A 225 -19.50 18.81 7.30
CA SER A 225 -20.89 19.33 7.34
C SER A 225 -21.11 20.52 6.42
N ALA A 226 -20.13 21.41 6.28
CA ALA A 226 -20.19 22.54 5.35
C ALA A 226 -20.28 22.05 3.89
N THR A 227 -19.47 21.06 3.49
CA THR A 227 -19.52 20.46 2.15
C THR A 227 -20.86 19.77 1.91
N LEU A 228 -21.37 19.01 2.89
CA LEU A 228 -22.68 18.36 2.77
C LEU A 228 -23.85 19.35 2.69
N THR A 229 -23.74 20.51 3.33
CA THR A 229 -24.71 21.62 3.21
C THR A 229 -24.70 22.16 1.77
N LYS A 230 -23.53 22.40 1.18
CA LYS A 230 -23.41 22.78 -0.24
C LYS A 230 -23.98 21.67 -1.15
N PHE A 231 -23.73 20.41 -0.82
CA PHE A 231 -24.24 19.27 -1.56
C PHE A 231 -25.77 19.25 -1.60
N LYS A 232 -26.45 19.47 -0.47
CA LYS A 232 -27.90 19.58 -0.40
C LYS A 232 -28.47 20.73 -1.26
N ALA A 233 -27.77 21.87 -1.24
CA ALA A 233 -28.20 23.05 -2.00
C ALA A 233 -28.02 22.87 -3.53
N LEU A 234 -26.86 22.33 -3.92
CA LEU A 234 -26.49 22.19 -5.33
C LEU A 234 -26.98 20.90 -5.98
N LYS A 235 -27.24 19.85 -5.18
CA LYS A 235 -27.72 18.52 -5.62
C LYS A 235 -26.90 17.94 -6.78
N PRO A 236 -25.58 17.76 -6.62
CA PRO A 236 -24.79 17.05 -7.64
C PRO A 236 -25.15 15.56 -7.70
N ASP A 237 -24.82 14.91 -8.82
CA ASP A 237 -25.10 13.48 -9.05
C ASP A 237 -24.15 12.56 -8.32
N VAL A 238 -22.89 13.02 -8.14
CA VAL A 238 -21.80 12.24 -7.57
C VAL A 238 -21.21 12.98 -6.38
N LEU A 239 -21.04 12.29 -5.25
CA LEU A 239 -20.24 12.73 -4.11
C LEU A 239 -19.00 11.85 -4.01
N LEU A 240 -17.81 12.43 -4.10
CA LEU A 240 -16.55 11.75 -3.91
C LEU A 240 -15.86 12.26 -2.63
N VAL A 241 -15.48 11.33 -1.77
CA VAL A 241 -14.80 11.64 -0.51
C VAL A 241 -13.48 10.86 -0.45
N SER A 242 -12.38 11.59 -0.27
CA SER A 242 -11.07 10.98 -0.05
C SER A 242 -10.53 11.39 1.32
N GLY A 243 -10.25 10.36 2.12
CA GLY A 243 -9.64 10.42 3.44
C GLY A 243 -9.20 9.02 3.84
N HIS A 244 -8.59 8.91 5.03
CA HIS A 244 -8.27 7.60 5.59
C HIS A 244 -9.49 6.98 6.31
N ASP A 245 -9.30 5.89 7.05
CA ASP A 245 -10.37 5.16 7.73
C ASP A 245 -11.26 6.05 8.62
N LYS A 246 -10.66 6.98 9.37
CA LYS A 246 -11.38 7.96 10.21
C LYS A 246 -12.22 8.91 9.35
N GLY A 247 -11.66 9.40 8.23
CA GLY A 247 -12.37 10.27 7.29
C GLY A 247 -13.54 9.56 6.62
N ALA A 248 -13.38 8.30 6.21
CA ALA A 248 -14.45 7.48 5.65
C ALA A 248 -15.60 7.25 6.65
N ALA A 249 -15.26 6.96 7.92
CA ALA A 249 -16.25 6.83 8.99
C ALA A 249 -16.99 8.15 9.27
N THR A 250 -16.28 9.28 9.28
CA THR A 250 -16.88 10.62 9.43
C THR A 250 -17.84 10.93 8.29
N ALA A 251 -17.45 10.62 7.04
CA ALA A 251 -18.30 10.82 5.87
C ALA A 251 -19.61 10.03 5.99
N ALA A 252 -19.53 8.73 6.29
CA ALA A 252 -20.72 7.89 6.45
C ALA A 252 -21.63 8.40 7.58
N ARG A 253 -21.04 8.75 8.74
CA ARG A 253 -21.78 9.31 9.87
C ARG A 253 -22.52 10.58 9.51
N GLN A 254 -21.84 11.56 8.95
CA GLN A 254 -22.45 12.87 8.62
C GLN A 254 -23.42 12.78 7.45
N MET A 255 -23.20 11.90 6.46
CA MET A 255 -24.20 11.62 5.44
C MET A 255 -25.49 11.03 6.04
N GLU A 256 -25.37 10.16 7.05
CA GLU A 256 -26.55 9.61 7.77
C GLU A 256 -27.25 10.69 8.58
N GLU A 257 -26.53 11.40 9.45
CA GLU A 257 -27.04 12.47 10.31
C GLU A 257 -27.74 13.59 9.50
N MET A 258 -27.15 13.97 8.37
CA MET A 258 -27.67 15.01 7.49
C MET A 258 -28.61 14.49 6.40
N GLN A 259 -28.90 13.18 6.35
CA GLN A 259 -29.81 12.56 5.38
C GLN A 259 -29.46 12.90 3.93
N ILE A 260 -28.20 12.68 3.55
CA ILE A 260 -27.68 13.02 2.22
C ILE A 260 -28.18 12.03 1.17
N GLN A 261 -28.94 12.55 0.19
CA GLN A 261 -29.34 11.82 -1.00
C GLN A 261 -28.40 12.18 -2.16
N ALA A 262 -27.52 11.26 -2.52
CA ALA A 262 -26.64 11.35 -3.68
C ALA A 262 -26.80 10.08 -4.52
N PRO A 263 -27.07 10.18 -5.83
CA PRO A 263 -27.21 9.01 -6.69
C PRO A 263 -25.97 8.10 -6.67
N TYR A 264 -24.80 8.69 -6.67
CA TYR A 264 -23.53 7.97 -6.58
C TYR A 264 -22.65 8.56 -5.49
N VAL A 265 -22.09 7.71 -4.67
CA VAL A 265 -21.13 8.09 -3.61
C VAL A 265 -19.92 7.19 -3.71
N GLY A 266 -18.73 7.78 -3.83
CA GLY A 266 -17.45 7.08 -3.77
C GLY A 266 -16.66 7.53 -2.55
N ILE A 267 -16.16 6.60 -1.74
CA ILE A 267 -15.37 6.89 -0.52
C ILE A 267 -14.14 5.98 -0.50
N THR A 268 -12.96 6.54 -0.24
CA THR A 268 -11.73 5.74 -0.03
C THR A 268 -11.74 5.07 1.36
N HIS A 269 -10.96 4.00 1.53
CA HIS A 269 -10.73 3.30 2.82
C HIS A 269 -11.99 2.74 3.51
N CYS A 270 -12.97 2.32 2.74
CA CYS A 270 -14.24 1.80 3.27
C CYS A 270 -14.05 0.64 4.25
N GLU A 271 -13.22 -0.35 3.88
CA GLU A 271 -13.05 -1.60 4.64
C GLU A 271 -12.46 -1.33 6.03
N ALA A 272 -11.42 -0.51 6.10
CA ALA A 272 -10.74 -0.18 7.35
C ALA A 272 -11.62 0.67 8.30
N SER A 273 -12.57 1.42 7.76
CA SER A 273 -13.42 2.35 8.54
C SER A 273 -14.49 1.70 9.37
N LYS A 274 -14.89 0.45 9.05
CA LYS A 274 -16.04 -0.27 9.62
C LYS A 274 -17.36 0.53 9.52
N MET A 275 -17.49 1.38 8.49
CA MET A 275 -18.65 2.26 8.36
C MET A 275 -19.97 1.52 8.14
N PRO A 276 -20.07 0.34 7.47
CA PRO A 276 -21.34 -0.37 7.37
C PRO A 276 -21.87 -0.85 8.73
N GLU A 277 -20.98 -1.14 9.67
CA GLU A 277 -21.36 -1.59 11.02
C GLU A 277 -21.80 -0.44 11.91
N LYS A 278 -21.18 0.74 11.75
CA LYS A 278 -21.39 1.91 12.61
C LYS A 278 -22.48 2.85 12.09
N PHE A 279 -22.55 3.03 10.77
CA PHE A 279 -23.40 4.02 10.07
C PHE A 279 -24.05 3.38 8.84
N PRO A 280 -24.93 2.37 9.04
CA PRO A 280 -25.43 1.54 7.94
C PRO A 280 -26.16 2.33 6.86
N LYS A 281 -26.95 3.36 7.19
CA LYS A 281 -27.64 4.20 6.21
C LYS A 281 -26.64 5.10 5.45
N GLY A 282 -25.66 5.64 6.15
CA GLY A 282 -24.60 6.43 5.52
C GLY A 282 -23.75 5.61 4.56
N ALA A 283 -23.46 4.35 4.91
CA ALA A 283 -22.65 3.44 4.15
C ALA A 283 -23.36 2.77 2.97
N THR A 284 -24.67 2.51 3.06
CA THR A 284 -25.44 1.82 2.01
C THR A 284 -25.29 2.53 0.67
N GLY A 285 -24.96 1.77 -0.36
CA GLY A 285 -24.80 2.25 -1.75
C GLY A 285 -23.48 2.93 -2.04
N VAL A 286 -22.56 3.05 -1.07
CA VAL A 286 -21.24 3.64 -1.28
C VAL A 286 -20.38 2.73 -2.15
N LEU A 287 -19.73 3.31 -3.17
CA LEU A 287 -18.74 2.69 -4.01
C LEU A 287 -17.36 2.82 -3.34
N CYS A 288 -16.72 1.69 -3.12
CA CYS A 288 -15.47 1.55 -2.40
C CYS A 288 -14.37 1.08 -3.33
N PRO A 289 -13.35 1.89 -3.63
CA PRO A 289 -12.15 1.40 -4.28
C PRO A 289 -11.43 0.41 -3.36
N THR A 290 -10.92 -0.65 -3.94
CA THR A 290 -10.13 -1.65 -3.22
C THR A 290 -8.96 -2.14 -4.06
N GLN A 291 -7.84 -2.39 -3.40
CA GLN A 291 -6.65 -2.94 -4.05
C GLN A 291 -6.76 -4.45 -4.31
N TRP A 292 -7.76 -5.12 -3.73
CA TRP A 292 -7.83 -6.56 -3.80
C TRP A 292 -9.25 -7.10 -3.64
N LEU A 293 -9.52 -8.23 -4.28
CA LEU A 293 -10.76 -9.02 -4.14
C LEU A 293 -10.44 -10.50 -3.98
N PRO A 294 -11.19 -11.25 -3.13
CA PRO A 294 -11.00 -12.69 -2.97
C PRO A 294 -11.25 -13.51 -4.26
N GLY A 295 -11.90 -12.91 -5.25
CA GLY A 295 -12.28 -13.57 -6.50
C GLY A 295 -11.34 -13.32 -7.68
N ILE A 296 -10.21 -12.64 -7.51
CA ILE A 296 -9.25 -12.46 -8.61
C ILE A 296 -8.61 -13.80 -9.00
N PRO A 297 -8.32 -14.03 -10.31
CA PRO A 297 -7.85 -15.32 -10.79
C PRO A 297 -6.37 -15.61 -10.50
N ASN A 298 -5.61 -14.60 -10.11
CA ASN A 298 -4.17 -14.70 -9.87
C ASN A 298 -3.83 -15.63 -8.71
N LYS A 299 -2.67 -16.24 -8.78
CA LYS A 299 -2.19 -17.22 -7.79
C LYS A 299 -0.66 -17.25 -7.71
N ASP A 300 -0.15 -17.77 -6.60
CA ASP A 300 1.27 -18.11 -6.41
C ASP A 300 1.42 -19.46 -5.70
N ASN A 301 2.68 -19.90 -5.53
CA ASN A 301 2.99 -21.20 -4.94
C ASN A 301 2.99 -21.20 -3.40
N TYR A 302 2.92 -20.03 -2.74
CA TYR A 302 2.99 -19.90 -1.27
C TYR A 302 1.61 -19.77 -0.64
N PHE A 303 0.77 -18.93 -1.24
CA PHE A 303 -0.56 -18.61 -0.72
C PHE A 303 -1.69 -19.21 -1.55
N GLY A 304 -1.36 -19.76 -2.72
CA GLY A 304 -2.35 -20.23 -3.69
C GLY A 304 -3.05 -19.07 -4.40
N ASN A 305 -4.35 -19.17 -4.61
CA ASN A 305 -5.16 -18.10 -5.19
C ASN A 305 -5.71 -17.15 -4.11
N ALA A 306 -6.29 -16.04 -4.55
CA ALA A 306 -6.87 -15.03 -3.66
C ALA A 306 -7.93 -15.57 -2.70
N SER A 307 -8.78 -16.52 -3.17
CA SER A 307 -9.81 -17.16 -2.33
C SER A 307 -9.21 -17.99 -1.20
N LYS A 308 -8.14 -18.76 -1.49
CA LYS A 308 -7.44 -19.53 -0.45
C LYS A 308 -6.73 -18.61 0.54
N PHE A 309 -6.04 -17.58 0.07
CA PHE A 309 -5.44 -16.56 0.93
C PHE A 309 -6.47 -15.96 1.89
N ASN A 310 -7.66 -15.58 1.36
CA ASN A 310 -8.76 -15.06 2.16
C ASN A 310 -9.18 -16.02 3.28
N GLN A 311 -9.37 -17.30 2.96
CA GLN A 311 -9.73 -18.33 3.93
C GLN A 311 -8.66 -18.51 5.01
N ASP A 312 -7.39 -18.56 4.61
CA ASP A 312 -6.27 -18.75 5.53
C ASP A 312 -6.11 -17.55 6.49
N VAL A 313 -6.28 -16.31 5.98
CA VAL A 313 -6.24 -15.09 6.81
C VAL A 313 -7.43 -15.04 7.77
N LEU A 314 -8.66 -15.33 7.33
CA LEU A 314 -9.84 -15.34 8.20
C LEU A 314 -9.75 -16.42 9.29
N LYS A 315 -9.06 -17.52 9.01
CA LYS A 315 -8.75 -18.56 10.01
C LYS A 315 -7.70 -18.06 11.02
N ALA A 316 -6.69 -17.34 10.58
CA ALA A 316 -5.62 -16.81 11.44
C ALA A 316 -6.10 -15.63 12.28
N TYR A 317 -7.00 -14.81 11.75
CA TYR A 317 -7.52 -13.58 12.35
C TYR A 317 -9.05 -13.57 12.33
N PRO A 318 -9.71 -14.34 13.20
CA PRO A 318 -11.18 -14.54 13.20
C PRO A 318 -11.99 -13.28 13.56
N GLU A 319 -11.33 -12.23 14.02
CA GLU A 319 -11.95 -10.92 14.24
C GLU A 319 -12.34 -10.19 12.95
N TYR A 320 -11.78 -10.58 11.79
CA TYR A 320 -12.20 -10.05 10.51
C TYR A 320 -13.44 -10.77 9.99
N LYS A 321 -14.41 -9.98 9.52
CA LYS A 321 -15.53 -10.46 8.69
C LYS A 321 -15.22 -10.29 7.21
N ASP A 322 -14.48 -9.25 6.89
CA ASP A 322 -13.96 -8.91 5.57
C ASP A 322 -12.53 -8.40 5.73
N ILE A 323 -11.62 -8.85 4.89
CA ILE A 323 -10.19 -8.54 5.01
C ILE A 323 -9.92 -7.18 4.37
N PRO A 324 -9.39 -6.19 5.11
CA PRO A 324 -8.98 -4.93 4.51
C PRO A 324 -7.77 -5.16 3.58
N TYR A 325 -7.78 -4.49 2.42
CA TYR A 325 -6.75 -4.67 1.41
C TYR A 325 -5.34 -4.31 1.91
N GLN A 326 -5.21 -3.48 2.94
CA GLN A 326 -3.93 -3.14 3.58
C GLN A 326 -3.20 -4.40 4.08
N LEU A 327 -3.93 -5.35 4.66
CA LEU A 327 -3.35 -6.63 5.07
C LEU A 327 -2.85 -7.43 3.85
N THR A 328 -3.62 -7.45 2.77
CA THR A 328 -3.28 -8.26 1.60
C THR A 328 -2.07 -7.72 0.84
N GLN A 329 -1.99 -6.41 0.66
CA GLN A 329 -0.86 -5.77 -0.03
C GLN A 329 0.43 -5.82 0.81
N ALA A 330 0.30 -5.71 2.14
CA ALA A 330 1.43 -5.92 3.04
C ALA A 330 1.99 -7.35 2.92
N ALA A 331 1.14 -8.37 2.92
CA ALA A 331 1.58 -9.75 2.71
C ALA A 331 2.29 -9.93 1.36
N ALA A 332 1.81 -9.27 0.30
CA ALA A 332 2.45 -9.32 -1.02
C ALA A 332 3.85 -8.68 -1.01
N ALA A 333 4.08 -7.61 -0.24
CA ALA A 333 5.40 -6.98 -0.14
C ALA A 333 6.47 -7.93 0.44
N VAL A 334 6.10 -8.75 1.44
CA VAL A 334 7.02 -9.76 1.99
C VAL A 334 7.30 -10.87 0.96
N LEU A 335 6.28 -11.29 0.20
CA LEU A 335 6.45 -12.28 -0.86
C LEU A 335 7.38 -11.77 -1.97
N VAL A 336 7.28 -10.49 -2.34
CA VAL A 336 8.17 -9.84 -3.31
C VAL A 336 9.62 -9.83 -2.83
N PHE A 337 9.87 -9.52 -1.55
CA PHE A 337 11.23 -9.63 -0.99
C PHE A 337 11.76 -11.05 -1.03
N LYS A 338 10.92 -12.04 -0.65
CA LYS A 338 11.30 -13.45 -0.71
C LYS A 338 11.74 -13.85 -2.12
N ASP A 339 10.95 -13.50 -3.13
CA ASP A 339 11.26 -13.76 -4.53
C ASP A 339 12.54 -13.06 -4.98
N ALA A 340 12.73 -11.79 -4.61
CA ALA A 340 13.92 -11.03 -4.95
C ALA A 340 15.20 -11.59 -4.32
N PHE A 341 15.17 -12.01 -3.06
CA PHE A 341 16.31 -12.67 -2.40
C PHE A 341 16.71 -13.97 -3.12
N GLU A 342 15.74 -14.77 -3.51
CA GLU A 342 16.02 -16.03 -4.20
C GLU A 342 16.55 -15.83 -5.63
N ARG A 343 15.99 -14.87 -6.39
CA ARG A 343 16.50 -14.53 -7.72
C ARG A 343 17.88 -13.90 -7.69
N ALA A 344 18.14 -13.03 -6.72
CA ALA A 344 19.46 -12.46 -6.51
C ALA A 344 20.46 -13.52 -6.02
N ASN A 345 19.98 -14.59 -5.39
CA ASN A 345 20.77 -15.59 -4.69
C ASN A 345 21.83 -14.96 -3.76
N SER A 346 21.49 -13.84 -3.12
CA SER A 346 22.39 -12.99 -2.35
C SER A 346 21.58 -12.11 -1.38
N PHE A 347 22.28 -11.60 -0.35
CA PHE A 347 21.80 -10.53 0.52
C PHE A 347 22.56 -9.21 0.28
N ASP A 348 23.32 -9.11 -0.81
CA ASP A 348 23.85 -7.82 -1.24
C ASP A 348 22.71 -6.86 -1.63
N LYS A 349 22.74 -5.65 -1.07
CA LYS A 349 21.64 -4.66 -1.25
C LYS A 349 21.42 -4.27 -2.68
N ASP A 350 22.50 -4.09 -3.45
CA ASP A 350 22.41 -3.68 -4.85
C ASP A 350 21.90 -4.85 -5.72
N ALA A 351 22.36 -6.08 -5.45
CA ALA A 351 21.87 -7.27 -6.14
C ALA A 351 20.37 -7.52 -5.85
N VAL A 352 19.92 -7.34 -4.60
CA VAL A 352 18.50 -7.45 -4.24
C VAL A 352 17.67 -6.31 -4.84
N ARG A 353 18.19 -5.08 -4.86
CA ARG A 353 17.55 -3.95 -5.53
C ARG A 353 17.36 -4.23 -7.02
N ASP A 354 18.37 -4.78 -7.71
CA ASP A 354 18.28 -5.11 -9.13
C ASP A 354 17.26 -6.25 -9.38
N ALA A 355 17.23 -7.25 -8.48
CA ALA A 355 16.21 -8.29 -8.52
C ALA A 355 14.79 -7.71 -8.30
N LEU A 356 14.62 -6.76 -7.37
CA LEU A 356 13.34 -6.06 -7.18
C LEU A 356 12.94 -5.28 -8.45
N ALA A 357 13.85 -4.50 -9.03
CA ALA A 357 13.58 -3.74 -10.26
C ALA A 357 13.15 -4.62 -11.44
N ALA A 358 13.61 -5.88 -11.48
CA ALA A 358 13.25 -6.86 -12.51
C ALA A 358 12.00 -7.71 -12.14
N THR A 359 11.26 -7.36 -11.08
CA THR A 359 10.07 -8.13 -10.67
C THR A 359 8.98 -8.05 -11.74
N ASP A 360 8.51 -9.24 -12.18
CA ASP A 360 7.36 -9.45 -13.06
C ASP A 360 6.75 -10.79 -12.66
N MET A 361 5.75 -10.79 -11.77
CA MET A 361 5.20 -12.00 -11.17
C MET A 361 3.71 -11.91 -10.88
N ASP A 362 3.03 -13.05 -10.93
CA ASP A 362 1.66 -13.20 -10.43
C ASP A 362 1.67 -13.65 -8.98
N THR A 363 0.77 -13.09 -8.18
CA THR A 363 0.60 -13.43 -6.77
C THR A 363 -0.89 -13.53 -6.41
N PHE A 364 -1.22 -14.08 -5.23
CA PHE A 364 -2.58 -14.04 -4.68
C PHE A 364 -3.16 -12.62 -4.61
N TYR A 365 -2.30 -11.60 -4.59
CA TYR A 365 -2.67 -10.19 -4.53
C TYR A 365 -2.98 -9.60 -5.93
N GLY A 366 -2.50 -10.24 -6.98
CA GLY A 366 -2.55 -9.82 -8.38
C GLY A 366 -1.17 -9.80 -9.01
N SER A 367 -1.09 -9.28 -10.22
CA SER A 367 0.18 -9.15 -10.95
C SER A 367 1.00 -7.98 -10.40
N ILE A 368 2.30 -8.21 -10.23
CA ILE A 368 3.26 -7.21 -9.78
C ILE A 368 4.36 -7.09 -10.82
N LYS A 369 4.46 -5.93 -11.43
CA LYS A 369 5.51 -5.56 -12.38
C LYS A 369 5.95 -4.14 -12.11
N PHE A 370 7.19 -3.97 -11.69
CA PHE A 370 7.69 -2.64 -11.39
C PHE A 370 8.15 -1.90 -12.66
N ALA A 371 7.76 -0.62 -12.74
CA ALA A 371 8.34 0.34 -13.68
C ALA A 371 9.75 0.75 -13.23
N PRO A 372 10.54 1.40 -14.10
CA PRO A 372 11.84 1.96 -13.70
C PRO A 372 11.79 2.92 -12.51
N GLU A 373 10.64 3.55 -12.27
CA GLU A 373 10.34 4.44 -11.17
C GLU A 373 9.98 3.71 -9.86
N GLY A 374 9.77 2.37 -9.91
CA GLY A 374 9.48 1.52 -8.77
C GLY A 374 8.00 1.29 -8.47
N ASN A 375 7.05 1.94 -9.17
CA ASN A 375 5.62 1.68 -9.02
C ASN A 375 5.18 0.43 -9.77
N ASN A 376 4.11 -0.22 -9.28
CA ASN A 376 3.49 -1.35 -9.97
C ASN A 376 2.60 -0.87 -11.12
N THR A 377 2.87 -1.36 -12.34
CA THR A 377 2.11 -1.03 -13.56
C THR A 377 1.13 -2.13 -13.99
N ALA A 378 1.16 -3.29 -13.38
CA ALA A 378 0.36 -4.45 -13.77
C ALA A 378 -0.93 -4.63 -12.96
N LYS A 379 -1.14 -3.80 -11.94
CA LYS A 379 -2.25 -3.99 -10.99
C LYS A 379 -3.38 -3.00 -11.22
N PRO A 380 -4.59 -3.47 -11.61
CA PRO A 380 -5.77 -2.61 -11.68
C PRO A 380 -6.34 -2.33 -10.27
N MET A 381 -7.07 -1.22 -10.14
CA MET A 381 -7.98 -1.01 -9.02
C MET A 381 -9.26 -1.80 -9.24
N PHE A 382 -9.83 -2.28 -8.13
CA PHE A 382 -11.14 -2.91 -8.09
C PHE A 382 -12.13 -2.04 -7.34
N TYR A 383 -13.42 -2.35 -7.50
CA TYR A 383 -14.48 -1.61 -6.82
C TYR A 383 -15.48 -2.57 -6.20
N ARG A 384 -16.00 -2.17 -5.06
CA ARG A 384 -17.11 -2.83 -4.38
C ARG A 384 -18.18 -1.79 -4.06
N GLN A 385 -19.44 -2.20 -4.02
CA GLN A 385 -20.54 -1.36 -3.55
C GLN A 385 -21.16 -1.98 -2.30
N ILE A 386 -21.38 -1.20 -1.27
CA ILE A 386 -22.01 -1.66 -0.02
C ILE A 386 -23.50 -1.83 -0.26
N ASP A 387 -24.01 -3.05 -0.04
CA ASP A 387 -25.46 -3.33 -0.15
C ASP A 387 -26.24 -2.91 1.11
N ALA A 388 -27.55 -3.08 1.09
CA ALA A 388 -28.44 -2.74 2.21
C ALA A 388 -28.19 -3.57 3.49
N ASN A 389 -27.51 -4.70 3.37
CA ASN A 389 -27.13 -5.56 4.49
C ASN A 389 -25.71 -5.25 5.02
N GLY A 390 -25.06 -4.20 4.51
CA GLY A 390 -23.70 -3.81 4.86
C GLY A 390 -22.61 -4.69 4.25
N LYS A 391 -22.94 -5.53 3.25
CA LYS A 391 -21.96 -6.39 2.57
C LYS A 391 -21.35 -5.70 1.36
N TYR A 392 -20.07 -5.92 1.16
CA TYR A 392 -19.32 -5.41 0.01
C TYR A 392 -19.53 -6.31 -1.21
N GLN A 393 -20.27 -5.83 -2.20
CA GLN A 393 -20.54 -6.55 -3.45
C GLN A 393 -19.56 -6.07 -4.54
N PRO A 394 -18.87 -6.98 -5.28
CA PRO A 394 -17.96 -6.57 -6.34
C PRO A 394 -18.68 -5.84 -7.46
N VAL A 395 -18.06 -4.80 -8.00
CA VAL A 395 -18.51 -4.04 -9.18
C VAL A 395 -17.55 -4.37 -10.32
N VAL A 396 -18.05 -5.09 -11.33
CA VAL A 396 -17.26 -5.55 -12.48
C VAL A 396 -17.59 -4.78 -13.78
N SER A 397 -18.69 -4.03 -13.80
CA SER A 397 -19.13 -3.19 -14.92
C SER A 397 -20.09 -2.09 -14.45
N SER A 398 -20.39 -1.15 -15.33
CA SER A 398 -21.38 -0.09 -15.07
C SER A 398 -22.79 -0.64 -14.79
N ASP A 399 -23.14 -1.82 -15.31
CA ASP A 399 -24.44 -2.46 -15.08
C ASP A 399 -24.60 -2.96 -13.64
N ASN A 400 -23.50 -3.24 -12.96
CA ASN A 400 -23.50 -3.69 -11.56
C ASN A 400 -23.64 -2.54 -10.56
N ILE A 401 -23.45 -1.27 -10.97
CA ILE A 401 -23.61 -0.13 -10.08
C ILE A 401 -25.10 0.12 -9.84
N LYS A 402 -25.48 0.18 -8.58
CA LYS A 402 -26.83 0.56 -8.17
C LYS A 402 -26.87 2.03 -7.75
N ILE A 403 -27.88 2.75 -8.22
CA ILE A 403 -28.16 4.10 -7.74
C ILE A 403 -28.48 4.01 -6.24
N ARG A 404 -27.81 4.85 -5.47
CA ARG A 404 -28.01 4.91 -4.02
C ARG A 404 -29.39 5.48 -3.72
N ASN A 405 -30.23 4.68 -3.07
CA ASN A 405 -31.54 5.10 -2.56
C ASN A 405 -31.65 4.62 -1.12
N VAL A 406 -31.57 5.55 -0.18
CA VAL A 406 -31.59 5.27 1.25
C VAL A 406 -32.81 5.92 1.89
N ALA A 407 -33.65 5.12 2.54
CA ALA A 407 -34.74 5.63 3.37
C ALA A 407 -34.15 6.05 4.74
N TYR A 408 -34.11 7.34 4.99
CA TYR A 408 -33.66 7.92 6.25
C TYR A 408 -34.80 8.00 7.28
#